data_e141de2379d69b7e6e75b1f21e7c00dd
#
_entry.id   e141de2379d69b7e6e75b1f21e7c00dd
#
_cell.length_a   1.000
_cell.length_b   1.000
_cell.length_c   1.000
_cell.angle_alpha   90.00
_cell.angle_beta   90.00
_cell.angle_gamma   90.00
#
_symmetry.space_group_name_H-M   'P 1'
#
loop_
_entity.id
_entity.type
_entity.pdbx_description
1 polymer ?
#
loop_
_entity_poly.entity_id
_entity_poly.type
_entity_poly.pdbx_seq_one_letter_code
_entity_poly.pdbx_strand_id
1 'polypeptide(L)'
;YKFSGLLDLPAINFIKNKIIKNTKNRSKENIAKHYDLGNDFFSLWLDDTLTYSSAIFDDNSKNLSVAQNNKYQKLINLINPSSGDKVLEIGCGWGGFAEYLGKKYDVKLDCITISKKQFEYAKERIYKCGLNEKVNIEIKDYRDLQGKYNSIASIEMIEAVGQNYLESYFKTIKDNLSNGGKAAIQAITIDDSLFDRYKNKQDFIQKYIFPGGFLPNKN
;
A
#
# COMPACT_ATOMS: atom_id res chain seq x y z
N TYR A 1 -6.57 12.89 37.47
CA TYR A 1 -5.14 13.10 37.71
C TYR A 1 -4.50 13.58 36.41
N LYS A 2 -4.15 14.90 36.35
CA LYS A 2 -3.46 15.52 35.22
C LYS A 2 -1.96 15.21 35.32
N PHE A 3 -1.47 14.30 34.47
CA PHE A 3 -0.05 14.18 34.14
C PHE A 3 0.12 14.38 32.64
N SER A 4 -0.23 15.54 32.10
CA SER A 4 -0.12 15.85 30.67
C SER A 4 0.76 17.08 30.35
N GLY A 5 1.39 17.69 31.35
CA GLY A 5 2.04 18.99 31.14
C GLY A 5 3.48 18.99 30.65
N LEU A 6 4.25 17.88 30.79
CA LEU A 6 5.68 17.87 30.43
C LEU A 6 6.00 17.22 29.07
N LEU A 7 5.04 16.53 28.45
CA LEU A 7 5.24 15.82 27.18
C LEU A 7 4.79 16.61 25.93
N ASP A 8 4.18 17.77 26.12
CA ASP A 8 3.68 18.63 25.04
C ASP A 8 4.58 19.85 24.73
N LEU A 9 5.83 19.82 25.17
CA LEU A 9 6.78 20.87 24.80
C LEU A 9 7.07 20.83 23.28
N PRO A 10 7.00 21.98 22.57
CA PRO A 10 7.24 22.04 21.11
C PRO A 10 8.58 21.41 20.67
N ALA A 11 9.62 21.51 21.51
CA ALA A 11 10.91 20.89 21.27
C ALA A 11 10.87 19.35 21.32
N ILE A 12 10.07 18.77 22.21
CA ILE A 12 9.90 17.31 22.32
C ILE A 12 9.08 16.79 21.15
N ASN A 13 8.05 17.53 20.71
CA ASN A 13 7.26 17.20 19.52
C ASN A 13 8.08 17.36 18.23
N PHE A 14 8.97 18.35 18.16
CA PHE A 14 9.91 18.52 17.05
C PHE A 14 10.91 17.35 16.95
N ILE A 15 11.44 16.88 18.09
CA ILE A 15 12.31 15.71 18.17
C ILE A 15 11.55 14.42 17.84
N LYS A 16 10.33 14.24 18.35
CA LYS A 16 9.47 13.10 18.02
C LYS A 16 9.11 13.05 16.53
N ASN A 17 8.73 14.18 15.93
CA ASN A 17 8.45 14.28 14.49
C ASN A 17 9.71 14.03 13.63
N LYS A 18 10.90 14.35 14.14
CA LYS A 18 12.17 14.01 13.48
C LYS A 18 12.49 12.50 13.58
N ILE A 19 11.96 11.82 14.60
CA ILE A 19 12.18 10.39 14.86
C ILE A 19 11.25 9.51 14.01
N ILE A 20 10.07 9.98 13.58
CA ILE A 20 9.06 9.17 12.85
C ILE A 20 9.15 9.38 11.31
N LYS A 21 10.25 9.92 10.79
CA LYS A 21 10.41 10.07 9.34
C LYS A 21 10.50 8.71 8.65
N ASN A 22 9.72 8.53 7.58
CA ASN A 22 9.75 7.34 6.72
C ASN A 22 10.98 7.33 5.78
N THR A 23 12.18 7.43 6.36
CA THR A 23 13.42 7.13 5.61
C THR A 23 13.42 5.66 5.20
N LYS A 24 14.23 5.28 4.20
CA LYS A 24 14.29 3.89 3.71
C LYS A 24 14.44 2.85 4.83
N ASN A 25 15.35 3.09 5.79
CA ASN A 25 15.58 2.16 6.89
C ASN A 25 14.39 2.13 7.86
N ARG A 26 13.83 3.29 8.20
CA ARG A 26 12.71 3.38 9.14
C ARG A 26 11.38 2.91 8.55
N SER A 27 11.16 3.10 7.25
CA SER A 27 9.97 2.53 6.59
C SER A 27 9.92 1.01 6.78
N LYS A 28 11.04 0.30 6.64
CA LYS A 28 11.12 -1.14 6.90
C LYS A 28 10.78 -1.49 8.35
N GLU A 29 11.33 -0.74 9.31
CA GLU A 29 11.06 -0.96 10.74
C GLU A 29 9.60 -0.65 11.10
N ASN A 30 9.03 0.44 10.58
CA ASN A 30 7.64 0.84 10.82
C ASN A 30 6.66 -0.20 10.24
N ILE A 31 6.91 -0.66 9.04
CA ILE A 31 6.13 -1.71 8.38
C ILE A 31 6.30 -3.05 9.11
N ALA A 32 7.52 -3.43 9.49
CA ALA A 32 7.75 -4.65 10.25
C ALA A 32 6.95 -4.65 11.55
N LYS A 33 7.00 -3.57 12.33
CA LYS A 33 6.22 -3.46 13.60
C LYS A 33 4.73 -3.63 13.40
N HIS A 34 4.16 -3.11 12.32
CA HIS A 34 2.73 -3.25 12.05
C HIS A 34 2.37 -4.69 11.65
N TYR A 35 3.17 -5.32 10.79
CA TYR A 35 2.90 -6.67 10.28
C TYR A 35 3.53 -7.79 11.15
N ASP A 36 4.29 -7.46 12.20
CA ASP A 36 4.87 -8.43 13.14
C ASP A 36 3.85 -9.17 14.00
N LEU A 37 2.58 -8.70 14.04
CA LEU A 37 1.45 -9.46 14.58
C LEU A 37 1.28 -10.83 13.90
N GLY A 38 1.80 -10.98 12.68
CA GLY A 38 1.86 -12.26 11.96
C GLY A 38 0.64 -12.53 11.08
N ASN A 39 0.83 -13.40 10.10
CA ASN A 39 -0.20 -13.76 9.13
C ASN A 39 -1.43 -14.38 9.82
N ASP A 40 -1.22 -15.17 10.88
CA ASP A 40 -2.29 -15.83 11.64
C ASP A 40 -3.26 -14.81 12.25
N PHE A 41 -2.73 -13.69 12.79
CA PHE A 41 -3.56 -12.62 13.31
C PHE A 41 -4.44 -11.99 12.23
N PHE A 42 -3.87 -11.66 11.07
CA PHE A 42 -4.60 -11.04 9.98
C PHE A 42 -5.62 -11.98 9.35
N SER A 43 -5.35 -13.28 9.31
CA SER A 43 -6.28 -14.31 8.79
C SER A 43 -7.53 -14.49 9.64
N LEU A 44 -7.55 -14.03 10.90
CA LEU A 44 -8.73 -14.13 11.77
C LEU A 44 -9.88 -13.20 11.34
N TRP A 45 -9.59 -12.12 10.64
CA TRP A 45 -10.59 -11.07 10.34
C TRP A 45 -10.55 -10.52 8.91
N LEU A 46 -9.47 -10.74 8.16
CA LEU A 46 -9.45 -10.50 6.73
C LEU A 46 -10.15 -11.65 5.98
N ASP A 47 -10.53 -11.38 4.75
CA ASP A 47 -11.06 -12.39 3.83
C ASP A 47 -9.93 -13.32 3.31
N ASP A 48 -10.30 -14.35 2.56
CA ASP A 48 -9.37 -15.35 2.01
C ASP A 48 -8.28 -14.74 1.10
N THR A 49 -8.54 -13.55 0.55
CA THR A 49 -7.52 -12.83 -0.25
C THR A 49 -6.45 -12.18 0.63
N LEU A 50 -6.65 -12.12 1.95
CA LEU A 50 -5.82 -11.38 2.91
C LEU A 50 -5.60 -9.94 2.47
N THR A 51 -6.65 -9.30 1.98
CA THR A 51 -6.56 -7.92 1.51
C THR A 51 -6.80 -6.93 2.63
N TYR A 52 -5.72 -6.31 3.10
CA TYR A 52 -5.78 -5.30 4.15
C TYR A 52 -5.92 -3.90 3.57
N SER A 53 -7.05 -3.67 2.93
CA SER A 53 -7.47 -2.39 2.38
C SER A 53 -8.98 -2.38 2.16
N SER A 54 -9.59 -1.20 2.02
CA SER A 54 -11.03 -1.09 1.87
C SER A 54 -11.53 -1.77 0.58
N ALA A 55 -12.69 -2.41 0.69
CA ALA A 55 -13.36 -3.10 -0.42
C ALA A 55 -14.43 -2.20 -1.07
N ILE A 56 -14.92 -2.60 -2.25
CA ILE A 56 -16.05 -1.96 -2.91
C ILE A 56 -17.24 -2.92 -2.88
N PHE A 57 -18.20 -2.59 -2.01
CA PHE A 57 -19.47 -3.30 -1.95
C PHE A 57 -20.45 -2.73 -2.99
N ASP A 58 -21.11 -3.61 -3.68
CA ASP A 58 -22.25 -3.34 -4.56
C ASP A 58 -23.43 -4.24 -4.18
N ASP A 59 -24.55 -4.11 -4.86
CA ASP A 59 -25.79 -4.89 -4.59
C ASP A 59 -25.60 -6.41 -4.72
N ASN A 60 -24.55 -6.85 -5.43
CA ASN A 60 -24.21 -8.26 -5.65
C ASN A 60 -23.15 -8.77 -4.67
N SER A 61 -22.59 -7.92 -3.83
CA SER A 61 -21.50 -8.28 -2.91
C SER A 61 -22.04 -9.08 -1.73
N LYS A 62 -21.96 -10.42 -1.83
CA LYS A 62 -22.44 -11.35 -0.80
C LYS A 62 -21.51 -11.46 0.41
N ASN A 63 -20.23 -11.14 0.25
CA ASN A 63 -19.22 -11.23 1.28
C ASN A 63 -18.03 -10.31 0.96
N LEU A 64 -17.08 -10.21 1.90
CA LEU A 64 -15.92 -9.36 1.77
C LEU A 64 -15.02 -9.75 0.58
N SER A 65 -14.82 -11.03 0.31
CA SER A 65 -13.99 -11.48 -0.82
C SER A 65 -14.53 -11.01 -2.18
N VAL A 66 -15.86 -11.05 -2.35
CA VAL A 66 -16.50 -10.51 -3.57
C VAL A 66 -16.28 -9.01 -3.66
N ALA A 67 -16.46 -8.28 -2.56
CA ALA A 67 -16.24 -6.83 -2.54
C ALA A 67 -14.76 -6.44 -2.79
N GLN A 68 -13.82 -7.25 -2.31
CA GLN A 68 -12.39 -7.08 -2.62
C GLN A 68 -12.11 -7.33 -4.12
N ASN A 69 -12.71 -8.35 -4.70
CA ASN A 69 -12.60 -8.62 -6.14
C ASN A 69 -13.20 -7.49 -6.99
N ASN A 70 -14.32 -6.90 -6.56
CA ASN A 70 -14.90 -5.72 -7.22
C ASN A 70 -13.93 -4.53 -7.23
N LYS A 71 -13.27 -4.29 -6.11
CA LYS A 71 -12.20 -3.28 -6.03
C LYS A 71 -11.07 -3.56 -7.02
N TYR A 72 -10.56 -4.78 -7.05
CA TYR A 72 -9.51 -5.18 -7.97
C TYR A 72 -9.93 -4.96 -9.42
N GLN A 73 -11.13 -5.38 -9.76
CA GLN A 73 -11.67 -5.18 -11.12
C GLN A 73 -11.79 -3.69 -11.47
N LYS A 74 -12.20 -2.85 -10.50
CA LYS A 74 -12.25 -1.38 -10.70
C LYS A 74 -10.88 -0.79 -11.00
N LEU A 75 -9.85 -1.19 -10.25
CA LEU A 75 -8.47 -0.74 -10.49
C LEU A 75 -7.95 -1.22 -11.86
N ILE A 76 -8.23 -2.47 -12.22
CA ILE A 76 -7.85 -3.03 -13.51
C ILE A 76 -8.53 -2.27 -14.66
N ASN A 77 -9.80 -1.92 -14.53
CA ASN A 77 -10.51 -1.12 -15.52
C ASN A 77 -9.90 0.28 -15.70
N LEU A 78 -9.34 0.87 -14.63
CA LEU A 78 -8.67 2.17 -14.71
C LEU A 78 -7.31 2.08 -15.43
N ILE A 79 -6.52 1.06 -15.13
CA ILE A 79 -5.22 0.86 -15.81
C ILE A 79 -5.40 0.25 -17.21
N ASN A 80 -6.47 -0.50 -17.44
CA ASN A 80 -6.87 -1.10 -18.71
C ASN A 80 -5.70 -1.79 -19.44
N PRO A 81 -5.10 -2.85 -18.85
CA PRO A 81 -3.92 -3.49 -19.41
C PRO A 81 -4.29 -4.30 -20.67
N SER A 82 -3.40 -4.29 -21.65
CA SER A 82 -3.46 -5.13 -22.85
C SER A 82 -2.70 -6.45 -22.65
N SER A 83 -3.00 -7.47 -23.45
CA SER A 83 -2.23 -8.73 -23.45
C SER A 83 -0.76 -8.44 -23.73
N GLY A 84 0.13 -9.06 -22.96
CA GLY A 84 1.57 -8.88 -23.03
C GLY A 84 2.11 -7.65 -22.29
N ASP A 85 1.24 -6.78 -21.72
CA ASP A 85 1.68 -5.61 -20.98
C ASP A 85 2.50 -5.98 -19.74
N LYS A 86 3.46 -5.10 -19.42
CA LYS A 86 4.21 -5.14 -18.19
C LYS A 86 3.53 -4.24 -17.14
N VAL A 87 3.05 -4.84 -16.07
CA VAL A 87 2.34 -4.16 -14.98
C VAL A 87 3.20 -4.17 -13.71
N LEU A 88 3.14 -3.11 -12.91
CA LEU A 88 3.77 -3.03 -11.60
C LEU A 88 2.72 -2.87 -10.52
N GLU A 89 2.83 -3.63 -9.44
CA GLU A 89 2.11 -3.38 -8.19
C GLU A 89 3.06 -2.85 -7.12
N ILE A 90 2.81 -1.65 -6.61
CA ILE A 90 3.58 -1.05 -5.52
C ILE A 90 2.86 -1.29 -4.19
N GLY A 91 3.46 -2.12 -3.33
CA GLY A 91 2.86 -2.49 -2.05
C GLY A 91 1.87 -3.65 -2.19
N CYS A 92 2.35 -4.79 -2.67
CA CYS A 92 1.47 -5.93 -3.02
C CYS A 92 0.85 -6.68 -1.83
N GLY A 93 1.19 -6.32 -0.60
CA GLY A 93 0.66 -7.01 0.57
C GLY A 93 0.91 -8.52 0.49
N TRP A 94 -0.13 -9.31 0.76
CA TRP A 94 -0.10 -10.78 0.67
C TRP A 94 -0.41 -11.32 -0.74
N GLY A 95 -0.39 -10.46 -1.78
CA GLY A 95 -0.50 -10.87 -3.17
C GLY A 95 -1.92 -11.10 -3.68
N GLY A 96 -2.96 -10.58 -3.02
CA GLY A 96 -4.35 -10.78 -3.43
C GLY A 96 -4.67 -10.16 -4.80
N PHE A 97 -4.26 -8.91 -5.04
CA PHE A 97 -4.41 -8.27 -6.35
C PHE A 97 -3.56 -8.94 -7.42
N ALA A 98 -2.31 -9.30 -7.07
CA ALA A 98 -1.41 -10.01 -7.98
C ALA A 98 -1.99 -11.34 -8.47
N GLU A 99 -2.57 -12.14 -7.56
CA GLU A 99 -3.27 -13.37 -7.90
C GLU A 99 -4.47 -13.11 -8.82
N TYR A 100 -5.32 -12.14 -8.45
CA TYR A 100 -6.52 -11.82 -9.22
C TYR A 100 -6.20 -11.36 -10.65
N LEU A 101 -5.22 -10.45 -10.81
CA LEU A 101 -4.80 -9.96 -12.11
C LEU A 101 -4.15 -11.07 -12.94
N GLY A 102 -3.21 -11.81 -12.34
CA GLY A 102 -2.47 -12.87 -13.03
C GLY A 102 -3.35 -14.04 -13.51
N LYS A 103 -4.45 -14.35 -12.78
CA LYS A 103 -5.41 -15.38 -13.21
C LYS A 103 -6.29 -14.94 -14.38
N LYS A 104 -6.63 -13.66 -14.47
CA LYS A 104 -7.63 -13.17 -15.42
C LYS A 104 -7.07 -12.53 -16.66
N TYR A 105 -5.82 -12.05 -16.59
CA TYR A 105 -5.23 -11.26 -17.67
C TYR A 105 -3.89 -11.86 -18.09
N ASP A 106 -3.59 -11.72 -19.37
CA ASP A 106 -2.32 -12.14 -19.93
C ASP A 106 -1.32 -10.98 -19.88
N VAL A 107 -0.71 -10.80 -18.69
CA VAL A 107 0.26 -9.72 -18.42
C VAL A 107 1.48 -10.27 -17.70
N LYS A 108 2.59 -9.54 -17.76
CA LYS A 108 3.75 -9.74 -16.88
C LYS A 108 3.63 -8.78 -15.72
N LEU A 109 3.60 -9.29 -14.49
CA LEU A 109 3.37 -8.51 -13.29
C LEU A 109 4.57 -8.57 -12.35
N ASP A 110 5.19 -7.41 -12.13
CA ASP A 110 6.17 -7.22 -11.04
C ASP A 110 5.44 -6.65 -9.83
N CYS A 111 5.67 -7.24 -8.67
CA CYS A 111 5.05 -6.84 -7.40
C CYS A 111 6.14 -6.58 -6.36
N ILE A 112 6.05 -5.47 -5.65
CA ILE A 112 7.04 -5.14 -4.63
C ILE A 112 6.38 -4.95 -3.26
N THR A 113 7.10 -5.38 -2.24
CA THR A 113 6.80 -5.09 -0.83
C THR A 113 8.11 -4.91 -0.05
N ILE A 114 8.07 -4.20 1.07
CA ILE A 114 9.21 -4.09 2.00
C ILE A 114 9.06 -5.02 3.22
N SER A 115 7.92 -5.70 3.36
CA SER A 115 7.65 -6.67 4.42
C SER A 115 8.11 -8.06 4.02
N LYS A 116 9.04 -8.64 4.77
CA LYS A 116 9.53 -10.01 4.54
C LYS A 116 8.40 -11.04 4.69
N LYS A 117 7.52 -10.89 5.70
CA LYS A 117 6.39 -11.81 5.93
C LYS A 117 5.38 -11.78 4.78
N GLN A 118 5.06 -10.59 4.27
CA GLN A 118 4.18 -10.45 3.11
C GLN A 118 4.82 -11.06 1.85
N PHE A 119 6.11 -10.82 1.63
CA PHE A 119 6.85 -11.38 0.51
C PHE A 119 6.81 -12.91 0.50
N GLU A 120 7.14 -13.54 1.62
CA GLU A 120 7.17 -14.99 1.73
C GLU A 120 5.77 -15.58 1.44
N TYR A 121 4.74 -15.01 2.03
CA TYR A 121 3.37 -15.45 1.81
C TYR A 121 2.89 -15.22 0.36
N ALA A 122 3.10 -14.02 -0.18
CA ALA A 122 2.70 -13.69 -1.55
C ALA A 122 3.40 -14.60 -2.57
N LYS A 123 4.69 -14.87 -2.39
CA LYS A 123 5.46 -15.76 -3.25
C LYS A 123 4.90 -17.19 -3.23
N GLU A 124 4.59 -17.71 -2.04
CA GLU A 124 3.98 -19.04 -1.89
C GLU A 124 2.57 -19.07 -2.53
N ARG A 125 1.75 -18.03 -2.35
CA ARG A 125 0.43 -17.89 -2.97
C ARG A 125 0.53 -17.95 -4.50
N ILE A 126 1.41 -17.18 -5.09
CA ILE A 126 1.61 -17.12 -6.54
C ILE A 126 2.09 -18.47 -7.08
N TYR A 127 3.00 -19.13 -6.38
CA TYR A 127 3.47 -20.46 -6.73
C TYR A 127 2.33 -21.50 -6.68
N LYS A 128 1.54 -21.54 -5.61
CA LYS A 128 0.40 -22.46 -5.47
C LYS A 128 -0.68 -22.25 -6.53
N CYS A 129 -0.80 -21.03 -7.06
CA CYS A 129 -1.72 -20.72 -8.15
C CYS A 129 -1.13 -20.99 -9.55
N GLY A 130 0.11 -21.46 -9.67
CA GLY A 130 0.78 -21.70 -10.95
C GLY A 130 1.07 -20.43 -11.76
N LEU A 131 1.25 -19.28 -11.08
CA LEU A 131 1.42 -17.98 -11.71
C LEU A 131 2.87 -17.48 -11.73
N ASN A 132 3.82 -18.25 -11.26
CA ASN A 132 5.24 -17.89 -11.11
C ASN A 132 5.94 -17.49 -12.43
N GLU A 133 5.43 -17.93 -13.57
CA GLU A 133 5.93 -17.51 -14.90
C GLU A 133 5.45 -16.11 -15.33
N LYS A 134 4.36 -15.62 -14.72
CA LYS A 134 3.73 -14.34 -15.05
C LYS A 134 3.91 -13.28 -13.98
N VAL A 135 3.99 -13.69 -12.71
CA VAL A 135 4.00 -12.82 -11.54
C VAL A 135 5.30 -12.99 -10.77
N ASN A 136 6.05 -11.90 -10.68
CA ASN A 136 7.29 -11.83 -9.92
C ASN A 136 7.08 -11.01 -8.64
N ILE A 137 7.40 -11.56 -7.48
CA ILE A 137 7.32 -10.87 -6.19
C ILE A 137 8.74 -10.56 -5.70
N GLU A 138 9.00 -9.30 -5.32
CA GLU A 138 10.30 -8.85 -4.83
C GLU A 138 10.21 -8.10 -3.50
N ILE A 139 11.24 -8.27 -2.65
CA ILE A 139 11.47 -7.36 -1.53
C ILE A 139 12.21 -6.14 -2.06
N LYS A 140 11.49 -5.04 -2.28
CA LYS A 140 12.06 -3.83 -2.84
C LYS A 140 11.33 -2.58 -2.32
N ASP A 141 12.08 -1.53 -2.02
CA ASP A 141 11.52 -0.22 -1.74
C ASP A 141 11.14 0.46 -3.07
N TYR A 142 9.97 1.11 -3.13
CA TYR A 142 9.52 1.79 -4.35
C TYR A 142 10.52 2.84 -4.87
N ARG A 143 11.31 3.43 -3.97
CA ARG A 143 12.36 4.41 -4.31
C ARG A 143 13.54 3.82 -5.07
N ASP A 144 13.67 2.49 -5.09
CA ASP A 144 14.71 1.74 -5.80
C ASP A 144 14.20 1.13 -7.12
N LEU A 145 12.97 1.48 -7.50
CA LEU A 145 12.41 1.02 -8.77
C LEU A 145 13.19 1.56 -9.95
N GLN A 146 13.46 0.66 -10.89
CA GLN A 146 14.07 0.96 -12.18
C GLN A 146 13.38 0.10 -13.24
N GLY A 147 12.82 0.73 -14.25
CA GLY A 147 12.14 0.04 -15.32
C GLY A 147 11.08 0.89 -16.00
N LYS A 148 10.39 0.28 -16.96
CA LYS A 148 9.24 0.88 -17.62
C LYS A 148 8.08 -0.11 -17.61
N TYR A 149 6.92 0.38 -17.21
CA TYR A 149 5.70 -0.38 -17.09
C TYR A 149 4.59 0.27 -17.89
N ASN A 150 3.79 -0.55 -18.57
CA ASN A 150 2.59 -0.08 -19.28
C ASN A 150 1.55 0.42 -18.29
N SER A 151 1.50 -0.21 -17.11
CA SER A 151 0.56 0.20 -16.06
C SER A 151 1.16 0.01 -14.66
N ILE A 152 0.73 0.86 -13.73
CA ILE A 152 1.12 0.78 -12.32
C ILE A 152 -0.15 0.80 -11.45
N ALA A 153 -0.25 -0.14 -10.50
CA ALA A 153 -1.28 -0.16 -9.47
C ALA A 153 -0.64 0.04 -8.08
N SER A 154 -1.32 0.75 -7.21
CA SER A 154 -0.92 0.89 -5.80
C SER A 154 -2.16 1.03 -4.92
N ILE A 155 -2.30 0.14 -3.94
CA ILE A 155 -3.51 0.00 -3.12
C ILE A 155 -3.15 0.30 -1.67
N GLU A 156 -3.65 1.44 -1.15
CA GLU A 156 -3.46 1.89 0.23
C GLU A 156 -2.01 1.77 0.71
N MET A 157 -1.07 2.17 -0.15
CA MET A 157 0.34 2.23 0.17
C MET A 157 0.81 3.67 0.41
N ILE A 158 0.13 4.66 -0.21
CA ILE A 158 0.48 6.08 -0.10
C ILE A 158 0.44 6.57 1.36
N GLU A 159 -0.41 5.97 2.19
CA GLU A 159 -0.53 6.27 3.62
C GLU A 159 0.75 5.95 4.39
N ALA A 160 1.53 4.96 3.93
CA ALA A 160 2.80 4.57 4.53
C ALA A 160 4.00 5.39 3.99
N VAL A 161 3.79 6.21 2.97
CA VAL A 161 4.84 7.04 2.36
C VAL A 161 5.27 8.17 3.29
N GLY A 162 4.30 8.84 3.93
CA GLY A 162 4.52 10.02 4.75
C GLY A 162 4.59 11.31 3.93
N GLN A 163 4.10 12.42 4.50
CA GLN A 163 3.91 13.70 3.82
C GLN A 163 5.14 14.18 3.03
N ASN A 164 6.32 14.10 3.63
CA ASN A 164 7.56 14.63 3.04
C ASN A 164 8.06 13.83 1.81
N TYR A 165 7.46 12.68 1.53
CA TYR A 165 7.89 11.79 0.45
C TYR A 165 6.83 11.60 -0.63
N LEU A 166 5.68 12.28 -0.54
CA LEU A 166 4.61 12.17 -1.55
C LEU A 166 5.10 12.60 -2.93
N GLU A 167 5.84 13.70 -3.04
CA GLU A 167 6.41 14.15 -4.30
C GLU A 167 7.33 13.09 -4.92
N SER A 168 8.22 12.50 -4.11
CA SER A 168 9.12 11.45 -4.58
C SER A 168 8.37 10.19 -4.99
N TYR A 169 7.26 9.86 -4.31
CA TYR A 169 6.40 8.74 -4.65
C TYR A 169 5.75 8.92 -6.02
N PHE A 170 5.10 10.05 -6.26
CA PHE A 170 4.50 10.34 -7.56
C PHE A 170 5.53 10.48 -8.67
N LYS A 171 6.71 11.06 -8.35
CA LYS A 171 7.83 11.11 -9.29
C LYS A 171 8.29 9.70 -9.67
N THR A 172 8.44 8.80 -8.71
CA THR A 172 8.83 7.41 -8.98
C THR A 172 7.80 6.71 -9.87
N ILE A 173 6.50 6.89 -9.62
CA ILE A 173 5.44 6.34 -10.49
C ILE A 173 5.60 6.89 -11.91
N LYS A 174 5.71 8.21 -12.06
CA LYS A 174 5.89 8.87 -13.37
C LYS A 174 7.14 8.38 -14.10
N ASP A 175 8.27 8.28 -13.40
CA ASP A 175 9.54 7.89 -13.99
C ASP A 175 9.55 6.41 -14.45
N ASN A 176 8.72 5.56 -13.84
CA ASN A 176 8.60 4.15 -14.19
C ASN A 176 7.42 3.83 -15.14
N LEU A 177 6.56 4.79 -15.46
CA LEU A 177 5.55 4.62 -16.50
C LEU A 177 6.16 4.76 -17.89
N SER A 178 5.74 3.89 -18.81
CA SER A 178 5.97 4.04 -20.24
C SER A 178 5.17 5.23 -20.79
N ASN A 179 5.53 5.72 -21.97
CA ASN A 179 4.76 6.75 -22.65
C ASN A 179 3.31 6.27 -22.90
N GLY A 180 2.34 7.06 -22.47
CA GLY A 180 0.93 6.69 -22.55
C GLY A 180 0.47 5.69 -21.48
N GLY A 181 1.37 5.24 -20.61
CA GLY A 181 1.06 4.32 -19.51
C GLY A 181 0.13 4.96 -18.46
N LYS A 182 -0.59 4.11 -17.72
CA LYS A 182 -1.60 4.53 -16.74
C LYS A 182 -1.23 4.07 -15.35
N ALA A 183 -1.50 4.90 -14.34
CA ALA A 183 -1.42 4.51 -12.93
C ALA A 183 -2.79 4.59 -12.26
N ALA A 184 -3.13 3.58 -11.46
CA ALA A 184 -4.29 3.60 -10.59
C ALA A 184 -3.84 3.49 -9.13
N ILE A 185 -4.28 4.45 -8.31
CA ILE A 185 -3.93 4.53 -6.89
C ILE A 185 -5.22 4.52 -6.10
N GLN A 186 -5.34 3.58 -5.17
CA GLN A 186 -6.35 3.65 -4.12
C GLN A 186 -5.71 4.27 -2.88
N ALA A 187 -6.38 5.23 -2.28
CA ALA A 187 -5.91 5.92 -1.08
C ALA A 187 -7.05 6.22 -0.11
N ILE A 188 -6.76 6.17 1.18
CA ILE A 188 -7.61 6.75 2.21
C ILE A 188 -7.30 8.24 2.26
N THR A 189 -8.32 9.07 2.16
CA THR A 189 -8.16 10.53 2.23
C THR A 189 -8.85 11.08 3.46
N ILE A 190 -8.29 12.16 4.01
CA ILE A 190 -8.97 12.94 5.05
C ILE A 190 -9.76 14.08 4.42
N ASP A 191 -10.84 14.51 5.07
CA ASP A 191 -11.61 15.67 4.66
C ASP A 191 -10.75 16.95 4.71
N ASP A 192 -10.86 17.80 3.68
CA ASP A 192 -10.07 19.02 3.55
C ASP A 192 -10.21 19.95 4.76
N SER A 193 -11.40 20.02 5.36
CA SER A 193 -11.66 20.83 6.55
C SER A 193 -10.92 20.37 7.80
N LEU A 194 -10.51 19.09 7.85
CA LEU A 194 -9.78 18.49 8.97
C LEU A 194 -8.27 18.42 8.73
N PHE A 195 -7.82 18.62 7.50
CA PHE A 195 -6.45 18.38 7.09
C PHE A 195 -5.42 19.20 7.87
N ASP A 196 -5.67 20.51 8.06
CA ASP A 196 -4.75 21.38 8.79
C ASP A 196 -4.58 20.96 10.26
N ARG A 197 -5.66 20.51 10.90
CA ARG A 197 -5.62 19.97 12.25
C ARG A 197 -4.87 18.64 12.29
N TYR A 198 -5.15 17.76 11.32
CA TYR A 198 -4.58 16.42 11.23
C TYR A 198 -3.04 16.46 11.04
N LYS A 199 -2.55 17.27 10.09
CA LYS A 199 -1.11 17.34 9.81
C LYS A 199 -0.27 17.87 10.98
N ASN A 200 -0.89 18.61 11.91
CA ASN A 200 -0.21 19.23 13.04
C ASN A 200 -0.33 18.45 14.35
N LYS A 201 -1.17 17.39 14.40
CA LYS A 201 -1.42 16.62 15.62
C LYS A 201 -1.48 15.14 15.32
N GLN A 202 -0.55 14.39 15.92
CA GLN A 202 -0.54 12.93 15.82
C GLN A 202 -1.77 12.33 16.49
N ASP A 203 -2.52 11.47 15.76
CA ASP A 203 -3.66 10.74 16.27
C ASP A 203 -3.28 9.36 16.84
N PHE A 204 -4.29 8.62 17.31
CA PHE A 204 -4.12 7.26 17.85
C PHE A 204 -3.56 6.30 16.79
N ILE A 205 -4.06 6.37 15.57
CA ILE A 205 -3.66 5.48 14.46
C ILE A 205 -2.18 5.71 14.11
N GLN A 206 -1.78 6.97 13.93
CA GLN A 206 -0.39 7.33 13.65
C GLN A 206 0.58 6.97 14.79
N LYS A 207 0.08 6.94 16.04
CA LYS A 207 0.92 6.68 17.20
C LYS A 207 1.11 5.19 17.46
N TYR A 208 0.06 4.39 17.30
CA TYR A 208 0.05 3.00 17.80
C TYR A 208 -0.14 1.95 16.71
N ILE A 209 -0.79 2.29 15.59
CA ILE A 209 -1.15 1.32 14.56
C ILE A 209 -0.23 1.48 13.34
N PHE A 210 -0.14 2.69 12.77
CA PHE A 210 0.70 3.00 11.61
C PHE A 210 1.70 4.12 11.91
N PRO A 211 2.81 3.84 12.62
CA PRO A 211 3.82 4.84 12.89
C PRO A 211 4.37 5.45 11.60
N GLY A 212 4.31 6.78 11.50
CA GLY A 212 4.70 7.51 10.29
C GLY A 212 3.63 7.55 9.19
N GLY A 213 2.45 6.98 9.43
CA GLY A 213 1.31 7.05 8.51
C GLY A 213 0.83 8.48 8.30
N PHE A 214 0.34 8.75 7.09
CA PHE A 214 -0.16 10.06 6.70
C PHE A 214 -1.30 9.92 5.68
N LEU A 215 -2.44 10.53 5.96
CA LEU A 215 -3.57 10.57 5.04
C LEU A 215 -3.50 11.85 4.20
N PRO A 216 -3.40 11.75 2.87
CA PRO A 216 -3.52 12.92 2.01
C PRO A 216 -4.95 13.45 2.02
N ASN A 217 -5.13 14.72 1.68
CA ASN A 217 -6.42 15.29 1.31
C ASN A 217 -6.58 15.27 -0.22
N LYS A 218 -7.74 15.69 -0.71
CA LYS A 218 -8.02 15.67 -2.16
C LYS A 218 -7.45 16.88 -2.91
N ASN A 219 -7.17 17.99 -2.20
CA ASN A 219 -6.68 19.24 -2.76
C ASN A 219 -5.20 19.46 -2.52
#